data_d1d05336388639f93de65b846b85c4d4
#
_entry.id   d1d05336388639f93de65b846b85c4d4
#
_cell.length_a   1.000
_cell.length_b   1.000
_cell.length_c   1.000
_cell.angle_alpha   90.00
_cell.angle_beta   90.00
_cell.angle_gamma   90.00
#
_symmetry.space_group_name_H-M   'P 1'
#
loop_
_entity.id
_entity.type
_entity.pdbx_description
1 polymer ?
#
loop_
_entity_poly.entity_id
_entity_poly.type
_entity_poly.pdbx_seq_one_letter_code
_entity_poly.pdbx_strand_id
1 'polypeptide(L)'
;MAFLSFPQSGRLSRSGRKGGPNRIRPASLASAAPPFLPFAAKWRNSRLYLQTQEQAVNTNACAVSGPVTRPVFYHRSGLLSRLAVCLPLLCAFLWLCLPVAARGEEAFSLDFTTIRLGDAARVVLVVGGIQGDEPGGFSAATLLATRYDIQEGAVWVVPNLNFPSIIKRSRGLHGDMNRKFARLDESDPEFPTVRRIQELIRHPRVALVLNLHDGSGYYRANYQNYLCNPARWGQSVIIDQGGLPSGVFMGALAQEAAQVADEVNQRLIKPLHVLHVHNTNTAAGDKEMEKSLSYYAVRQGKAAFGLEASKEFPVELRAYYHLSMVEGFLRRAGVRFKRDFSLTPQGVGEALRANLGVSFAENRVFLPLEDVRPTINYLPLPKGSPARAVTSKPIMAVLPCRDRDRELCIHYGNRTITLIKPDWREMDHSLEAVRVTVDGREEVVPFGRVLDVAETVRVHPQEGFRVNAIGFDSGRRDESGLPLRRKDFAPRFSVDRGGTLFRVEVYKNQSFAGLFLLRFNAKNARLAKGRAILPDRPGPESKLGF
;
A
#
# COMPACT_ATOMS: atom_id res chain seq x y z
N MET A 1 6.10 -6.32 -69.48
CA MET A 1 5.90 -7.57 -70.22
C MET A 1 5.18 -8.56 -69.29
N ALA A 2 4.04 -8.92 -69.74
CA ALA A 2 3.08 -10.02 -69.61
C ALA A 2 2.39 -10.10 -68.22
N PHE A 3 1.13 -9.73 -68.03
CA PHE A 3 -0.21 -10.11 -68.58
C PHE A 3 -0.59 -11.58 -68.36
N LEU A 4 -1.80 -11.71 -67.79
CA LEU A 4 -2.84 -12.72 -67.91
C LEU A 4 -3.21 -13.36 -66.55
N SER A 5 -4.40 -13.64 -66.13
CA SER A 5 -5.81 -13.28 -66.52
C SER A 5 -6.70 -14.11 -65.61
N PHE A 6 -7.83 -13.56 -65.21
CA PHE A 6 -8.95 -14.30 -64.57
C PHE A 6 -9.62 -15.30 -65.54
N PRO A 7 -10.41 -16.23 -65.03
CA PRO A 7 -11.82 -16.18 -65.46
C PRO A 7 -12.86 -16.34 -64.34
N GLN A 8 -14.01 -15.77 -64.69
CA GLN A 8 -15.33 -15.77 -64.03
C GLN A 8 -16.14 -17.05 -64.32
N SER A 9 -17.19 -17.16 -63.51
CA SER A 9 -18.58 -17.56 -63.83
C SER A 9 -19.06 -19.00 -63.58
N GLY A 10 -20.23 -19.06 -62.97
CA GLY A 10 -21.11 -20.22 -62.88
C GLY A 10 -22.34 -19.92 -62.00
N ARG A 11 -23.39 -19.38 -62.64
CA ARG A 11 -24.81 -19.33 -62.12
C ARG A 11 -25.56 -20.59 -62.48
N LEU A 12 -26.60 -20.93 -61.65
CA LEU A 12 -27.90 -21.56 -61.95
C LEU A 12 -28.26 -22.51 -60.78
N SER A 13 -29.49 -22.75 -60.26
CA SER A 13 -30.86 -22.22 -60.53
C SER A 13 -31.81 -22.83 -59.48
N ARG A 14 -32.82 -22.11 -59.15
CA ARG A 14 -34.19 -22.33 -58.62
C ARG A 14 -34.76 -23.76 -58.50
N SER A 15 -35.45 -24.00 -57.33
CA SER A 15 -36.85 -24.45 -57.19
C SER A 15 -37.16 -24.49 -55.70
N GLY A 16 -38.19 -23.93 -55.04
CA GLY A 16 -39.56 -23.71 -55.41
C GLY A 16 -40.48 -24.61 -54.57
N ARG A 17 -41.06 -24.10 -53.44
CA ARG A 17 -42.47 -24.38 -53.10
C ARG A 17 -42.96 -23.64 -51.87
N LYS A 18 -44.14 -23.19 -52.03
CA LYS A 18 -45.06 -22.33 -51.25
C LYS A 18 -45.59 -23.00 -49.99
N GLY A 19 -45.91 -22.20 -48.97
CA GLY A 19 -46.78 -22.52 -47.85
C GLY A 19 -47.02 -21.26 -47.00
N GLY A 20 -48.15 -20.62 -47.11
CA GLY A 20 -48.53 -19.34 -46.49
C GLY A 20 -49.13 -19.54 -45.07
N PRO A 21 -49.86 -18.55 -44.54
CA PRO A 21 -49.46 -17.97 -43.25
C PRO A 21 -50.42 -18.34 -42.11
N ASN A 22 -49.96 -18.33 -40.86
CA ASN A 22 -50.83 -18.26 -39.70
C ASN A 22 -50.44 -17.06 -38.81
N ARG A 23 -51.35 -16.08 -38.81
CA ARG A 23 -51.40 -14.98 -37.86
C ARG A 23 -51.84 -15.51 -36.49
N ILE A 24 -51.09 -15.22 -35.43
CA ILE A 24 -51.64 -15.16 -34.09
C ILE A 24 -51.20 -13.82 -33.45
N ARG A 25 -52.22 -13.05 -33.03
CA ARG A 25 -52.07 -11.73 -32.38
C ARG A 25 -51.56 -11.87 -30.94
N PRO A 26 -50.86 -10.86 -30.37
CA PRO A 26 -50.39 -10.88 -29.01
C PRO A 26 -51.49 -10.55 -28.00
N ALA A 27 -51.54 -11.28 -26.91
CA ALA A 27 -52.33 -10.98 -25.73
C ALA A 27 -51.53 -10.00 -24.82
N SER A 28 -52.17 -8.88 -24.51
CA SER A 28 -51.75 -7.91 -23.51
C SER A 28 -51.86 -8.48 -22.12
N LEU A 29 -50.79 -8.43 -21.36
CA LEU A 29 -50.83 -8.52 -19.89
C LEU A 29 -50.12 -7.29 -19.33
N ALA A 30 -50.93 -6.36 -18.86
CA ALA A 30 -50.53 -5.28 -17.99
C ALA A 30 -50.14 -5.87 -16.64
N SER A 31 -48.95 -5.58 -16.16
CA SER A 31 -48.56 -5.80 -14.78
C SER A 31 -47.99 -4.50 -14.22
N ALA A 32 -48.63 -4.04 -13.17
CA ALA A 32 -48.44 -2.78 -12.47
C ALA A 32 -47.06 -2.68 -11.80
N ALA A 33 -46.43 -1.53 -11.97
CA ALA A 33 -45.29 -1.10 -11.15
C ALA A 33 -45.80 -0.48 -9.85
N PRO A 34 -45.12 -0.71 -8.69
CA PRO A 34 -45.45 -0.01 -7.47
C PRO A 34 -44.82 1.41 -7.46
N PRO A 35 -45.42 2.36 -6.73
CA PRO A 35 -45.05 3.77 -6.82
C PRO A 35 -43.76 4.11 -6.06
N PHE A 36 -42.90 4.88 -6.72
CA PHE A 36 -41.80 5.59 -6.11
C PHE A 36 -42.30 6.65 -5.13
N LEU A 37 -41.93 6.52 -3.87
CA LEU A 37 -42.01 7.62 -2.89
C LEU A 37 -40.69 8.42 -2.90
N PRO A 38 -40.77 9.78 -2.88
CA PRO A 38 -39.57 10.61 -2.85
C PRO A 38 -39.06 10.76 -1.43
N PHE A 39 -37.81 10.34 -1.16
CA PHE A 39 -37.08 10.70 0.04
C PHE A 39 -36.34 12.03 -0.22
N ALA A 40 -37.02 13.13 0.00
CA ALA A 40 -36.43 14.44 0.21
C ALA A 40 -36.94 15.00 1.53
N ALA A 41 -36.00 15.59 2.28
CA ALA A 41 -36.19 16.36 3.50
C ALA A 41 -35.94 15.61 4.82
N LYS A 42 -34.66 15.74 5.27
CA LYS A 42 -34.34 16.09 6.67
C LYS A 42 -32.83 16.25 6.86
N TRP A 43 -32.30 17.39 6.44
CA TRP A 43 -31.04 17.94 6.95
C TRP A 43 -31.20 19.47 7.02
N ARG A 44 -31.90 19.92 8.06
CA ARG A 44 -31.77 21.26 8.62
C ARG A 44 -31.84 21.09 10.13
N ASN A 45 -30.89 21.74 10.80
CA ASN A 45 -30.74 21.94 12.23
C ASN A 45 -29.66 21.09 12.91
N SER A 46 -28.43 21.55 12.80
CA SER A 46 -27.40 21.44 13.82
C SER A 46 -26.35 22.54 13.59
N ARG A 47 -26.80 23.79 13.64
CA ARG A 47 -25.98 24.95 13.91
C ARG A 47 -26.68 25.66 15.07
N LEU A 48 -26.21 25.37 16.28
CA LEU A 48 -26.43 26.17 17.51
C LEU A 48 -25.94 25.29 18.68
N TYR A 49 -24.67 25.41 19.02
CA TYR A 49 -24.13 25.18 20.37
C TYR A 49 -22.60 25.33 20.27
N LEU A 50 -22.13 26.59 20.19
CA LEU A 50 -20.76 26.99 20.54
C LEU A 50 -20.69 28.51 20.47
N GLN A 51 -21.36 29.14 21.42
CA GLN A 51 -21.11 30.53 21.86
C GLN A 51 -21.71 30.63 23.24
N THR A 52 -20.87 30.55 24.25
CA THR A 52 -20.98 31.19 25.57
C THR A 52 -19.94 30.56 26.48
N GLN A 53 -18.81 31.21 26.59
CA GLN A 53 -18.00 31.34 27.80
C GLN A 53 -16.71 32.11 27.43
N GLU A 54 -16.92 33.37 27.12
CA GLU A 54 -15.96 34.44 27.38
C GLU A 54 -16.76 35.54 28.07
N GLN A 55 -16.43 35.79 29.31
CA GLN A 55 -16.54 37.03 30.06
C GLN A 55 -16.76 36.69 31.54
N ALA A 56 -15.73 36.89 32.31
CA ALA A 56 -15.78 37.54 33.60
C ALA A 56 -14.50 37.25 34.39
N VAL A 57 -13.52 38.09 34.30
CA VAL A 57 -12.71 38.55 35.43
C VAL A 57 -12.07 39.86 35.00
N ASN A 58 -12.63 40.93 35.50
CA ASN A 58 -11.88 42.14 35.65
C ASN A 58 -12.36 42.86 36.92
N THR A 59 -11.39 43.46 37.59
CA THR A 59 -11.50 44.50 38.66
C THR A 59 -11.82 44.02 40.07
N ASN A 60 -10.85 44.14 40.99
CA ASN A 60 -10.77 45.33 41.87
C ASN A 60 -9.50 45.32 42.71
N ALA A 61 -8.72 46.35 42.53
CA ALA A 61 -7.73 46.85 43.47
C ALA A 61 -8.41 47.61 44.57
N CYS A 62 -7.94 47.53 45.79
CA CYS A 62 -7.81 48.68 46.68
C CYS A 62 -6.92 48.36 47.89
N ALA A 63 -6.01 49.24 48.08
CA ALA A 63 -5.08 49.38 49.19
C ALA A 63 -5.77 49.71 50.55
N VAL A 64 -5.02 49.52 51.65
CA VAL A 64 -4.75 50.56 52.69
C VAL A 64 -3.88 49.97 53.82
N SER A 65 -2.71 50.58 54.01
CA SER A 65 -1.98 51.06 55.20
C SER A 65 -1.83 50.20 56.47
N GLY A 66 -0.68 49.88 56.87
CA GLY A 66 0.30 50.12 57.88
C GLY A 66 -0.05 50.28 59.35
N PRO A 67 0.89 50.57 60.25
CA PRO A 67 1.95 49.68 60.80
C PRO A 67 1.79 49.55 62.36
N VAL A 68 2.55 48.65 63.03
CA VAL A 68 3.06 48.89 64.41
C VAL A 68 3.99 47.75 64.88
N THR A 69 5.21 48.05 65.06
CA THR A 69 6.26 47.81 66.08
C THR A 69 6.26 46.56 66.97
N ARG A 70 7.38 45.81 66.92
CA ARG A 70 8.41 45.35 67.91
C ARG A 70 7.99 44.66 69.23
N PRO A 71 8.93 43.92 69.95
CA PRO A 71 10.23 43.33 69.57
C PRO A 71 10.51 41.89 70.13
N VAL A 72 11.54 41.24 69.54
CA VAL A 72 12.63 40.46 70.14
C VAL A 72 12.35 39.46 71.26
N PHE A 73 12.69 38.18 71.06
CA PHE A 73 13.61 37.42 71.90
C PHE A 73 14.21 36.22 71.16
N TYR A 74 15.53 36.07 71.32
CA TYR A 74 16.44 34.99 70.90
C TYR A 74 16.09 33.66 71.56
N HIS A 75 16.06 32.57 70.77
CA HIS A 75 16.65 31.31 71.22
C HIS A 75 17.22 30.54 70.04
N ARG A 76 18.56 30.42 70.08
CA ARG A 76 19.36 29.50 69.25
C ARG A 76 19.18 28.09 69.79
N SER A 77 18.70 27.17 68.97
CA SER A 77 19.16 25.76 68.92
C SER A 77 18.21 24.95 68.02
N GLY A 78 18.70 24.25 67.05
CA GLY A 78 17.98 23.19 66.36
C GLY A 78 17.96 23.22 64.83
N LEU A 79 18.97 23.83 64.16
CA LEU A 79 18.96 23.89 62.68
C LEU A 79 19.66 22.68 62.00
N LEU A 80 20.36 21.83 62.77
CA LEU A 80 21.14 20.70 62.20
C LEU A 80 20.39 19.37 62.24
N SER A 81 19.35 19.21 63.04
CA SER A 81 18.62 17.93 63.12
C SER A 81 17.45 17.83 62.12
N ARG A 82 17.00 18.94 61.52
CA ARG A 82 15.90 18.93 60.52
C ARG A 82 16.38 18.76 59.09
N LEU A 83 17.65 18.99 58.78
CA LEU A 83 18.23 18.77 57.46
C LEU A 83 18.52 17.28 57.15
N ALA A 84 18.75 16.45 58.19
CA ALA A 84 19.07 15.03 58.01
C ALA A 84 17.84 14.17 57.63
N VAL A 85 16.60 14.63 57.86
CA VAL A 85 15.39 13.87 57.53
C VAL A 85 14.77 14.34 56.21
N CYS A 86 15.01 15.60 55.79
CA CYS A 86 14.46 16.13 54.55
C CYS A 86 15.24 15.70 53.31
N LEU A 87 16.52 15.41 53.42
CA LEU A 87 17.36 15.01 52.26
C LEU A 87 16.94 13.67 51.65
N PRO A 88 16.71 12.59 52.43
CA PRO A 88 16.27 11.32 51.87
C PRO A 88 14.84 11.37 51.33
N LEU A 89 13.96 12.21 51.89
CA LEU A 89 12.60 12.41 51.38
C LEU A 89 12.61 13.24 50.10
N LEU A 90 13.48 14.22 49.95
CA LEU A 90 13.68 14.98 48.71
C LEU A 90 14.27 14.10 47.60
N CYS A 91 15.25 13.23 47.94
CA CYS A 91 15.78 12.25 46.98
C CYS A 91 14.77 11.20 46.57
N ALA A 92 13.92 10.73 47.50
CA ALA A 92 12.85 9.79 47.18
C ALA A 92 11.75 10.46 46.30
N PHE A 93 11.46 11.75 46.54
CA PHE A 93 10.49 12.50 45.71
C PHE A 93 11.08 12.82 44.33
N LEU A 94 12.37 13.14 44.22
CA LEU A 94 13.06 13.30 42.94
C LEU A 94 13.16 11.96 42.16
N TRP A 95 13.27 10.83 42.86
CA TRP A 95 13.24 9.51 42.21
C TRP A 95 11.83 9.11 41.71
N LEU A 96 10.76 9.57 42.39
CA LEU A 96 9.37 9.41 41.97
C LEU A 96 8.97 10.39 40.86
N CYS A 97 9.70 11.50 40.69
CA CYS A 97 9.50 12.50 39.65
C CYS A 97 10.41 12.32 38.43
N LEU A 98 11.30 11.32 38.42
CA LEU A 98 11.93 10.93 37.16
C LEU A 98 10.79 10.50 36.24
N PRO A 99 10.63 11.15 35.08
CA PRO A 99 9.69 10.63 34.11
C PRO A 99 10.14 9.19 33.89
N VAL A 100 9.28 8.21 34.20
CA VAL A 100 9.37 6.90 33.60
C VAL A 100 9.47 7.24 32.12
N ALA A 101 10.70 7.13 31.57
CA ALA A 101 10.87 7.23 30.15
C ALA A 101 9.86 6.24 29.60
N ALA A 102 8.73 6.76 29.12
CA ALA A 102 7.82 5.99 28.35
C ALA A 102 8.73 5.35 27.32
N ARG A 103 8.98 4.05 27.45
CA ARG A 103 9.54 3.25 26.34
C ARG A 103 8.57 3.54 25.23
N GLY A 104 8.97 4.46 24.36
CA GLY A 104 8.20 4.81 23.21
C GLY A 104 7.89 3.48 22.54
N GLU A 105 6.62 3.11 22.51
CA GLU A 105 6.15 2.20 21.48
C GLU A 105 6.83 2.72 20.23
N GLU A 106 7.73 1.94 19.61
CA GLU A 106 8.21 2.24 18.26
C GLU A 106 6.93 2.30 17.42
N ALA A 107 6.43 3.50 17.25
CA ALA A 107 5.23 3.75 16.48
C ALA A 107 5.48 3.12 15.11
N PHE A 108 4.55 2.28 14.66
CA PHE A 108 4.59 1.69 13.33
C PHE A 108 4.73 2.83 12.31
N SER A 109 5.96 3.03 11.82
CA SER A 109 6.24 4.12 10.90
C SER A 109 5.56 3.81 9.57
N LEU A 110 4.67 4.71 9.15
CA LEU A 110 4.05 4.71 7.82
C LEU A 110 4.76 5.72 6.90
N ASP A 111 6.08 5.80 7.00
CA ASP A 111 6.89 6.61 6.10
C ASP A 111 6.86 6.05 4.68
N PHE A 112 6.98 6.94 3.70
CA PHE A 112 7.10 6.48 2.34
C PHE A 112 8.44 5.81 2.06
N THR A 113 8.44 4.87 1.14
CA THR A 113 9.64 4.19 0.66
C THR A 113 10.08 4.72 -0.69
N THR A 114 11.39 4.74 -0.93
CA THR A 114 11.97 5.02 -2.25
C THR A 114 12.67 3.77 -2.75
N ILE A 115 12.17 3.19 -3.84
CA ILE A 115 12.75 2.00 -4.47
C ILE A 115 13.52 2.46 -5.69
N ARG A 116 14.81 2.11 -5.75
CA ARG A 116 15.71 2.50 -6.82
C ARG A 116 15.97 1.31 -7.73
N LEU A 117 15.65 1.48 -9.02
CA LEU A 117 15.79 0.44 -10.04
C LEU A 117 16.75 0.93 -11.13
N GLY A 118 17.70 0.08 -11.51
CA GLY A 118 18.75 0.45 -12.45
C GLY A 118 19.70 1.51 -11.90
N ASP A 119 20.71 1.87 -12.69
CA ASP A 119 21.67 2.95 -12.37
C ASP A 119 22.10 3.67 -13.64
N ALA A 120 21.87 4.98 -13.69
CA ALA A 120 22.24 5.87 -14.80
C ALA A 120 22.36 7.31 -14.32
N ALA A 121 23.01 8.16 -15.11
CA ALA A 121 23.18 9.57 -14.78
C ALA A 121 21.85 10.32 -14.67
N ARG A 122 20.84 9.95 -15.48
CA ARG A 122 19.50 10.51 -15.43
C ARG A 122 18.53 9.52 -14.81
N VAL A 123 17.65 10.03 -13.95
CA VAL A 123 16.65 9.26 -13.21
C VAL A 123 15.25 9.76 -13.57
N VAL A 124 14.35 8.83 -13.82
CA VAL A 124 12.91 9.09 -13.85
C VAL A 124 12.35 8.82 -12.45
N LEU A 125 11.79 9.84 -11.81
CA LEU A 125 11.10 9.71 -10.51
C LEU A 125 9.61 9.48 -10.75
N VAL A 126 9.08 8.35 -10.28
CA VAL A 126 7.66 8.01 -10.35
C VAL A 126 7.06 8.03 -8.96
N VAL A 127 6.03 8.85 -8.75
CA VAL A 127 5.38 9.07 -7.45
C VAL A 127 3.94 8.60 -7.53
N GLY A 128 3.55 7.71 -6.61
CA GLY A 128 2.17 7.27 -6.39
C GLY A 128 1.75 7.49 -4.95
N GLY A 129 0.45 7.60 -4.72
CA GLY A 129 -0.11 7.65 -3.38
C GLY A 129 0.08 8.97 -2.64
N ILE A 130 0.21 10.10 -3.34
CA ILE A 130 0.15 11.43 -2.72
C ILE A 130 -1.25 11.70 -2.13
N GLN A 131 -2.28 11.10 -2.73
CA GLN A 131 -3.66 11.07 -2.25
C GLN A 131 -4.08 9.61 -2.04
N GLY A 132 -4.50 9.28 -0.82
CA GLY A 132 -4.76 7.90 -0.42
C GLY A 132 -6.07 7.31 -0.95
N ASP A 133 -6.96 8.12 -1.51
CA ASP A 133 -8.20 7.70 -2.17
C ASP A 133 -8.02 7.40 -3.67
N GLU A 134 -6.77 7.40 -4.17
CA GLU A 134 -6.41 7.21 -5.58
C GLU A 134 -5.63 5.89 -5.81
N PRO A 135 -6.32 4.72 -5.69
CA PRO A 135 -5.67 3.42 -5.69
C PRO A 135 -5.03 3.01 -7.03
N GLY A 136 -5.42 3.59 -8.15
CA GLY A 136 -4.81 3.32 -9.45
C GLY A 136 -3.34 3.70 -9.49
N GLY A 137 -3.03 4.93 -9.05
CA GLY A 137 -1.68 5.49 -9.05
C GLY A 137 -0.72 4.70 -8.16
N PHE A 138 -1.06 4.47 -6.88
CA PHE A 138 -0.17 3.74 -5.98
C PHE A 138 -0.07 2.23 -6.31
N SER A 139 -1.10 1.63 -6.92
CA SER A 139 -1.04 0.26 -7.41
C SER A 139 -0.10 0.12 -8.60
N ALA A 140 -0.18 1.04 -9.57
CA ALA A 140 0.73 1.07 -10.71
C ALA A 140 2.19 1.28 -10.28
N ALA A 141 2.44 2.25 -9.39
CA ALA A 141 3.76 2.49 -8.83
C ALA A 141 4.30 1.26 -8.05
N THR A 142 3.42 0.55 -7.32
CA THR A 142 3.78 -0.71 -6.64
C THR A 142 4.21 -1.80 -7.64
N LEU A 143 3.47 -1.98 -8.73
CA LEU A 143 3.86 -2.95 -9.77
C LEU A 143 5.17 -2.55 -10.46
N LEU A 144 5.35 -1.27 -10.78
CA LEU A 144 6.61 -0.78 -11.33
C LEU A 144 7.78 -1.09 -10.39
N ALA A 145 7.63 -0.85 -9.10
CA ALA A 145 8.67 -1.07 -8.10
C ALA A 145 9.00 -2.55 -7.85
N THR A 146 8.04 -3.48 -8.06
CA THR A 146 8.17 -4.89 -7.63
C THR A 146 8.17 -5.91 -8.75
N ARG A 147 7.75 -5.52 -9.97
CA ARG A 147 7.52 -6.45 -11.09
C ARG A 147 8.18 -6.01 -12.40
N TYR A 148 9.00 -4.94 -12.34
CA TYR A 148 9.79 -4.48 -13.47
C TYR A 148 11.28 -4.71 -13.20
N ASP A 149 11.98 -5.10 -14.24
CA ASP A 149 13.43 -5.19 -14.30
C ASP A 149 13.94 -4.09 -15.24
N ILE A 150 14.66 -3.11 -14.70
CA ILE A 150 15.24 -2.01 -15.48
C ILE A 150 16.59 -2.46 -16.00
N GLN A 151 16.69 -2.67 -17.30
CA GLN A 151 17.87 -3.17 -17.99
C GLN A 151 18.83 -2.05 -18.39
N GLU A 152 18.29 -0.87 -18.74
CA GLU A 152 19.05 0.34 -19.04
C GLU A 152 18.30 1.56 -18.50
N GLY A 153 19.06 2.54 -18.00
CA GLY A 153 18.50 3.73 -17.38
C GLY A 153 18.38 3.58 -15.87
N ALA A 154 17.66 4.53 -15.23
CA ALA A 154 17.37 4.49 -13.80
C ALA A 154 15.97 5.05 -13.53
N VAL A 155 15.23 4.33 -12.66
CA VAL A 155 13.89 4.71 -12.21
C VAL A 155 13.86 4.66 -10.69
N TRP A 156 13.47 5.77 -10.07
CA TRP A 156 13.18 5.82 -8.64
C TRP A 156 11.67 5.85 -8.46
N VAL A 157 11.16 4.96 -7.63
CA VAL A 157 9.72 4.81 -7.41
C VAL A 157 9.39 5.09 -5.95
N VAL A 158 8.45 6.00 -5.74
CA VAL A 158 7.80 6.27 -4.45
C VAL A 158 6.34 5.81 -4.58
N PRO A 159 5.99 4.57 -4.20
CA PRO A 159 4.65 4.05 -4.44
C PRO A 159 3.62 4.48 -3.39
N ASN A 160 4.06 5.03 -2.26
CA ASN A 160 3.24 5.26 -1.06
C ASN A 160 3.54 6.60 -0.38
N LEU A 161 3.57 7.70 -1.13
CA LEU A 161 4.03 9.00 -0.62
C LEU A 161 3.28 9.45 0.64
N ASN A 162 1.96 9.42 0.65
CA ASN A 162 1.14 9.68 1.83
C ASN A 162 0.54 8.37 2.36
N PHE A 163 1.42 7.51 2.88
CA PHE A 163 1.02 6.16 3.30
C PHE A 163 -0.08 6.17 4.37
N PRO A 164 -0.06 7.05 5.39
CA PRO A 164 -1.17 7.15 6.34
C PRO A 164 -2.52 7.41 5.66
N SER A 165 -2.56 8.29 4.65
CA SER A 165 -3.78 8.58 3.88
C SER A 165 -4.23 7.38 3.03
N ILE A 166 -3.29 6.58 2.49
CA ILE A 166 -3.61 5.33 1.79
C ILE A 166 -4.33 4.36 2.72
N ILE A 167 -3.78 4.12 3.91
CA ILE A 167 -4.39 3.23 4.91
C ILE A 167 -5.79 3.70 5.31
N LYS A 168 -5.99 5.01 5.42
CA LYS A 168 -7.29 5.61 5.80
C LYS A 168 -8.25 5.79 4.63
N ARG A 169 -7.81 5.55 3.41
CA ARG A 169 -8.57 5.81 2.18
C ARG A 169 -9.10 7.25 2.15
N SER A 170 -8.24 8.20 2.39
CA SER A 170 -8.59 9.62 2.36
C SER A 170 -7.70 10.37 1.37
N ARG A 171 -8.20 11.50 0.86
CA ARG A 171 -7.42 12.39 0.02
C ARG A 171 -6.19 12.94 0.77
N GLY A 172 -6.33 13.19 2.07
CA GLY A 172 -5.27 13.58 2.98
C GLY A 172 -5.77 13.60 4.41
N LEU A 173 -4.93 13.27 5.38
CA LEU A 173 -5.29 13.32 6.81
C LEU A 173 -5.21 14.74 7.38
N HIS A 174 -4.28 15.53 6.88
CA HIS A 174 -4.02 16.90 7.32
C HIS A 174 -4.21 17.89 6.16
N GLY A 175 -5.25 17.68 5.33
CA GLY A 175 -5.48 18.37 4.08
C GLY A 175 -4.87 17.65 2.87
N ASP A 176 -5.07 18.20 1.68
CA ASP A 176 -4.53 17.64 0.43
C ASP A 176 -3.01 17.89 0.34
N MET A 177 -2.21 16.82 0.46
CA MET A 177 -0.74 16.93 0.37
C MET A 177 -0.30 17.54 -0.96
N ASN A 178 -1.03 17.30 -2.07
CA ASN A 178 -0.73 17.89 -3.39
C ASN A 178 -1.05 19.40 -3.46
N ARG A 179 -1.33 20.06 -2.32
CA ARG A 179 -1.49 21.50 -2.16
C ARG A 179 -0.47 22.11 -1.19
N LYS A 180 0.61 21.37 -0.86
CA LYS A 180 1.59 21.75 0.17
C LYS A 180 2.99 22.07 -0.39
N PHE A 181 3.17 22.13 -1.71
CA PHE A 181 4.51 22.24 -2.31
C PHE A 181 4.98 23.68 -2.54
N ALA A 182 4.07 24.66 -2.60
CA ALA A 182 4.45 26.06 -2.75
C ALA A 182 4.98 26.66 -1.43
N ARG A 183 4.28 26.38 -0.34
CA ARG A 183 4.62 26.81 1.02
C ARG A 183 4.05 25.83 2.01
N LEU A 184 4.84 25.43 2.98
CA LEU A 184 4.44 24.54 4.06
C LEU A 184 5.04 25.04 5.36
N ASP A 185 4.20 25.14 6.40
CA ASP A 185 4.61 25.47 7.75
C ASP A 185 5.31 24.28 8.42
N GLU A 186 6.34 24.53 9.21
CA GLU A 186 7.08 23.47 9.92
C GLU A 186 6.22 22.75 10.97
N SER A 187 5.15 23.38 11.43
CA SER A 187 4.16 22.78 12.34
C SER A 187 3.18 21.82 11.64
N ASP A 188 3.14 21.79 10.29
CA ASP A 188 2.29 20.83 9.57
C ASP A 188 2.79 19.41 9.80
N PRO A 189 1.94 18.47 10.26
CA PRO A 189 2.35 17.08 10.51
C PRO A 189 2.97 16.36 9.29
N GLU A 190 2.67 16.81 8.07
CA GLU A 190 3.21 16.26 6.83
C GLU A 190 4.50 16.97 6.35
N PHE A 191 4.98 17.99 7.10
CA PHE A 191 6.19 18.74 6.74
C PHE A 191 7.42 17.85 6.49
N PRO A 192 7.76 16.85 7.35
CA PRO A 192 8.91 16.00 7.10
C PRO A 192 8.78 15.19 5.80
N THR A 193 7.58 14.69 5.52
CA THR A 193 7.29 13.92 4.31
C THR A 193 7.42 14.78 3.04
N VAL A 194 6.84 15.98 3.06
CA VAL A 194 6.90 16.91 1.93
C VAL A 194 8.34 17.38 1.70
N ARG A 195 9.09 17.70 2.74
CA ARG A 195 10.51 18.09 2.63
C ARG A 195 11.34 16.97 1.99
N ARG A 196 11.18 15.74 2.45
CA ARG A 196 11.91 14.59 1.93
C ARG A 196 11.61 14.31 0.45
N ILE A 197 10.34 14.41 0.00
CA ILE A 197 10.04 14.25 -1.43
C ILE A 197 10.54 15.44 -2.27
N GLN A 198 10.51 16.66 -1.74
CA GLN A 198 11.12 17.83 -2.39
C GLN A 198 12.63 17.63 -2.57
N GLU A 199 13.34 17.04 -1.61
CA GLU A 199 14.75 16.70 -1.73
C GLU A 199 15.02 15.68 -2.83
N LEU A 200 14.19 14.65 -2.95
CA LEU A 200 14.25 13.70 -4.06
C LEU A 200 14.04 14.39 -5.42
N ILE A 201 13.06 15.29 -5.53
CA ILE A 201 12.81 16.04 -6.77
C ILE A 201 14.00 16.92 -7.13
N ARG A 202 14.62 17.59 -6.15
CA ARG A 202 15.80 18.46 -6.37
C ARG A 202 17.09 17.68 -6.65
N HIS A 203 17.11 16.38 -6.41
CA HIS A 203 18.31 15.59 -6.62
C HIS A 203 18.85 15.77 -8.05
N PRO A 204 20.17 16.04 -8.26
CA PRO A 204 20.73 16.37 -9.56
C PRO A 204 20.47 15.32 -10.65
N ARG A 205 20.44 14.03 -10.29
CA ARG A 205 20.14 12.94 -11.23
C ARG A 205 18.67 12.89 -11.66
N VAL A 206 17.71 13.39 -10.88
CA VAL A 206 16.30 13.40 -11.26
C VAL A 206 16.10 14.39 -12.40
N ALA A 207 15.69 13.89 -13.56
CA ALA A 207 15.50 14.66 -14.78
C ALA A 207 14.03 14.72 -15.23
N LEU A 208 13.23 13.74 -14.81
CA LEU A 208 11.81 13.60 -15.13
C LEU A 208 11.03 13.17 -13.88
N VAL A 209 9.86 13.78 -13.67
CA VAL A 209 8.94 13.46 -12.57
C VAL A 209 7.57 13.04 -13.14
N LEU A 210 7.09 11.86 -12.76
CA LEU A 210 5.75 11.37 -13.11
C LEU A 210 4.94 11.23 -11.82
N ASN A 211 3.88 12.03 -11.68
CA ASN A 211 3.00 12.03 -10.52
C ASN A 211 1.67 11.35 -10.88
N LEU A 212 1.35 10.23 -10.22
CA LEU A 212 0.23 9.37 -10.59
C LEU A 212 -1.01 9.68 -9.75
N HIS A 213 -2.11 10.00 -10.44
CA HIS A 213 -3.39 10.40 -9.85
C HIS A 213 -4.58 9.67 -10.47
N ASP A 214 -5.67 9.57 -9.73
CA ASP A 214 -6.95 9.13 -10.28
C ASP A 214 -7.93 10.32 -10.33
N GLY A 215 -8.29 10.80 -11.52
CA GLY A 215 -9.20 11.91 -11.72
C GLY A 215 -10.66 11.48 -11.94
N SER A 216 -11.61 12.33 -11.59
CA SER A 216 -13.04 12.07 -11.85
C SER A 216 -13.38 12.19 -13.34
N GLY A 217 -14.27 11.32 -13.83
CA GLY A 217 -14.77 11.35 -15.20
C GLY A 217 -13.69 11.23 -16.27
N TYR A 218 -13.88 11.92 -17.38
CA TYR A 218 -12.98 11.92 -18.54
C TYR A 218 -12.75 13.35 -18.99
N TYR A 219 -11.53 13.82 -18.94
CA TYR A 219 -11.18 15.15 -19.44
C TYR A 219 -11.48 15.27 -20.94
N ARG A 220 -12.13 16.36 -21.31
CA ARG A 220 -12.38 16.77 -22.68
C ARG A 220 -12.25 18.29 -22.75
N ALA A 221 -11.57 18.79 -23.78
CA ALA A 221 -11.39 20.24 -23.95
C ALA A 221 -12.72 20.99 -24.09
N ASN A 222 -13.75 20.32 -24.63
CA ASN A 222 -15.11 20.86 -24.78
C ASN A 222 -16.11 20.03 -23.97
N TYR A 223 -17.18 20.68 -23.48
CA TYR A 223 -18.25 20.00 -22.78
C TYR A 223 -19.01 19.05 -23.72
N GLN A 224 -19.09 17.80 -23.36
CA GLN A 224 -19.88 16.78 -24.05
C GLN A 224 -21.06 16.32 -23.18
N ASN A 225 -20.79 16.03 -21.90
CA ASN A 225 -21.76 15.64 -20.88
C ASN A 225 -21.14 15.78 -19.48
N TYR A 226 -21.88 15.39 -18.43
CA TYR A 226 -21.45 15.52 -17.05
C TYR A 226 -20.18 14.69 -16.70
N LEU A 227 -19.92 13.57 -17.41
CA LEU A 227 -18.71 12.76 -17.24
C LEU A 227 -17.56 13.19 -18.16
N CYS A 228 -17.83 13.82 -19.29
CA CYS A 228 -16.90 14.18 -20.34
C CYS A 228 -16.90 15.69 -20.55
N ASN A 229 -16.01 16.43 -19.90
CA ASN A 229 -15.99 17.90 -19.96
C ASN A 229 -14.66 18.46 -19.41
N PRO A 230 -14.40 19.79 -19.53
CA PRO A 230 -13.15 20.42 -19.09
C PRO A 230 -12.91 20.41 -17.58
N ALA A 231 -13.96 20.23 -16.75
CA ALA A 231 -13.83 20.17 -15.29
C ALA A 231 -13.46 18.76 -14.79
N ARG A 232 -13.30 17.80 -15.69
CA ARG A 232 -12.87 16.44 -15.36
C ARG A 232 -11.36 16.30 -15.53
N TRP A 233 -10.77 15.35 -14.78
CA TRP A 233 -9.33 15.13 -14.77
C TRP A 233 -8.93 13.75 -15.30
N GLY A 234 -9.82 12.75 -15.16
CA GLY A 234 -9.52 11.38 -15.56
C GLY A 234 -9.23 11.23 -17.05
N GLN A 235 -8.40 10.27 -17.39
CA GLN A 235 -7.91 9.97 -18.74
C GLN A 235 -7.22 11.17 -19.39
N SER A 236 -6.25 11.74 -18.66
CA SER A 236 -5.43 12.84 -19.18
C SER A 236 -3.97 12.78 -18.74
N VAL A 237 -3.13 13.43 -19.51
CA VAL A 237 -1.76 13.78 -19.15
C VAL A 237 -1.74 15.27 -18.84
N ILE A 238 -1.49 15.60 -17.57
CA ILE A 238 -1.47 16.98 -17.08
C ILE A 238 -0.09 17.58 -17.28
N ILE A 239 -0.05 18.79 -17.81
CA ILE A 239 1.13 19.63 -17.87
C ILE A 239 0.80 21.00 -17.28
N ASP A 240 1.76 21.61 -16.62
CA ASP A 240 1.59 22.92 -15.99
C ASP A 240 1.84 24.09 -16.97
N GLN A 241 2.51 23.82 -18.08
CA GLN A 241 2.85 24.76 -19.17
C GLN A 241 3.26 24.01 -20.42
N GLY A 242 3.32 24.68 -21.58
CA GLY A 242 3.64 24.06 -22.86
C GLY A 242 5.06 23.52 -22.98
N GLY A 243 6.03 24.13 -22.29
CA GLY A 243 7.44 23.73 -22.33
C GLY A 243 8.29 24.42 -21.30
N LEU A 244 9.50 23.91 -21.12
CA LEU A 244 10.57 24.43 -20.26
C LEU A 244 11.65 25.11 -21.14
N PRO A 245 12.59 25.85 -20.53
CA PRO A 245 13.70 26.45 -21.27
C PRO A 245 14.47 25.45 -22.13
N SER A 246 15.06 25.91 -23.22
CA SER A 246 15.86 25.08 -24.12
C SER A 246 16.96 24.33 -23.36
N GLY A 247 17.20 23.08 -23.73
CA GLY A 247 18.21 22.21 -23.12
C GLY A 247 17.72 21.40 -21.93
N VAL A 248 16.51 21.65 -21.40
CA VAL A 248 15.94 20.79 -20.35
C VAL A 248 15.51 19.45 -20.96
N PHE A 249 15.95 18.35 -20.32
CA PHE A 249 15.59 17.00 -20.75
C PHE A 249 14.07 16.81 -20.73
N MET A 250 13.49 16.35 -21.85
CA MET A 250 12.03 16.23 -22.05
C MET A 250 11.26 17.54 -21.77
N GLY A 251 11.90 18.70 -21.96
CA GLY A 251 11.32 20.00 -21.63
C GLY A 251 10.24 20.49 -22.59
N ALA A 252 10.02 19.86 -23.74
CA ALA A 252 8.90 20.13 -24.65
C ALA A 252 7.62 19.45 -24.13
N LEU A 253 7.12 19.88 -22.95
CA LEU A 253 6.11 19.18 -22.18
C LEU A 253 4.84 18.84 -22.97
N ALA A 254 4.32 19.78 -23.76
CA ALA A 254 3.12 19.55 -24.57
C ALA A 254 3.34 18.47 -25.64
N GLN A 255 4.49 18.48 -26.30
CA GLN A 255 4.86 17.50 -27.32
C GLN A 255 5.06 16.11 -26.71
N GLU A 256 5.80 16.02 -25.59
CA GLU A 256 6.06 14.76 -24.89
C GLU A 256 4.75 14.13 -24.39
N ALA A 257 3.87 14.94 -23.79
CA ALA A 257 2.57 14.49 -23.32
C ALA A 257 1.67 14.00 -24.48
N ALA A 258 1.64 14.73 -25.60
CA ALA A 258 0.85 14.33 -26.76
C ALA A 258 1.31 13.00 -27.34
N GLN A 259 2.62 12.81 -27.51
CA GLN A 259 3.16 11.57 -28.05
C GLN A 259 2.88 10.34 -27.15
N VAL A 260 2.95 10.51 -25.83
CA VAL A 260 2.57 9.43 -24.89
C VAL A 260 1.07 9.16 -24.95
N ALA A 261 0.24 10.22 -25.00
CA ALA A 261 -1.21 10.06 -25.13
C ALA A 261 -1.57 9.35 -26.43
N ASP A 262 -0.98 9.72 -27.55
CA ASP A 262 -1.20 9.10 -28.87
C ASP A 262 -0.79 7.62 -28.87
N GLU A 263 0.36 7.28 -28.27
CA GLU A 263 0.80 5.89 -28.15
C GLU A 263 -0.20 5.02 -27.33
N VAL A 264 -0.69 5.54 -26.21
CA VAL A 264 -1.68 4.82 -25.38
C VAL A 264 -3.03 4.73 -26.10
N ASN A 265 -3.41 5.78 -26.84
CA ASN A 265 -4.67 5.81 -27.59
C ASN A 265 -4.73 4.78 -28.72
N GLN A 266 -3.59 4.25 -29.18
CA GLN A 266 -3.57 3.12 -30.13
C GLN A 266 -4.00 1.78 -29.51
N ARG A 267 -4.09 1.69 -28.15
CA ARG A 267 -4.35 0.43 -27.40
C ARG A 267 -5.49 0.56 -26.40
N LEU A 268 -6.50 1.38 -26.73
CA LEU A 268 -7.63 1.62 -25.85
C LEU A 268 -8.50 0.36 -25.68
N ILE A 269 -8.96 0.12 -24.45
CA ILE A 269 -9.94 -0.94 -24.16
C ILE A 269 -11.33 -0.57 -24.70
N LYS A 270 -11.68 0.73 -24.67
CA LYS A 270 -12.92 1.29 -25.24
C LYS A 270 -12.65 2.68 -25.81
N PRO A 271 -13.39 3.11 -26.85
CA PRO A 271 -13.20 4.47 -27.42
C PRO A 271 -13.38 5.60 -26.41
N LEU A 272 -14.24 5.44 -25.40
CA LEU A 272 -14.46 6.43 -24.35
C LEU A 272 -13.19 6.70 -23.51
N HIS A 273 -12.26 5.74 -23.45
CA HIS A 273 -11.06 5.82 -22.63
C HIS A 273 -9.92 6.66 -23.25
N VAL A 274 -10.23 7.41 -24.31
CA VAL A 274 -9.22 8.24 -24.99
C VAL A 274 -8.57 9.23 -24.02
N LEU A 275 -7.24 9.26 -24.04
CA LEU A 275 -6.38 10.17 -23.28
C LEU A 275 -6.24 11.50 -24.00
N HIS A 276 -6.25 12.58 -23.26
CA HIS A 276 -5.98 13.94 -23.77
C HIS A 276 -4.87 14.61 -22.96
N VAL A 277 -4.18 15.56 -23.56
CA VAL A 277 -3.31 16.46 -22.82
C VAL A 277 -4.15 17.56 -22.21
N HIS A 278 -3.97 17.79 -20.92
CA HIS A 278 -4.62 18.87 -20.18
C HIS A 278 -3.54 19.84 -19.69
N ASN A 279 -3.43 20.99 -20.37
CA ASN A 279 -2.56 22.05 -19.93
C ASN A 279 -3.31 22.99 -18.98
N THR A 280 -2.89 23.02 -17.73
CA THR A 280 -3.49 23.88 -16.69
C THR A 280 -3.05 25.33 -16.81
N ASN A 281 -1.99 25.62 -17.60
CA ASN A 281 -1.37 26.96 -17.70
C ASN A 281 -1.16 27.58 -16.32
N THR A 282 -0.61 26.82 -15.39
CA THR A 282 -0.56 27.11 -13.95
C THR A 282 0.02 28.51 -13.66
N ALA A 283 1.10 28.88 -14.33
CA ALA A 283 1.72 30.21 -14.15
C ALA A 283 0.83 31.38 -14.59
N ALA A 284 -0.19 31.12 -15.43
CA ALA A 284 -1.10 32.16 -15.93
C ALA A 284 -2.26 32.47 -14.96
N GLY A 285 -2.35 31.78 -13.82
CA GLY A 285 -3.31 32.13 -12.77
C GLY A 285 -3.99 31.02 -12.01
N ASP A 286 -3.65 29.74 -12.22
CA ASP A 286 -4.19 28.66 -11.40
C ASP A 286 -3.45 28.55 -10.06
N LYS A 287 -3.90 29.36 -9.09
CA LYS A 287 -3.29 29.43 -7.74
C LYS A 287 -3.34 28.10 -6.97
N GLU A 288 -4.28 27.22 -7.27
CA GLU A 288 -4.35 25.91 -6.61
C GLU A 288 -3.32 24.95 -7.19
N MET A 289 -3.11 24.98 -8.51
CA MET A 289 -2.10 24.16 -9.16
C MET A 289 -0.67 24.64 -8.86
N GLU A 290 -0.45 25.92 -8.56
CA GLU A 290 0.85 26.42 -8.10
C GLU A 290 1.39 25.68 -6.86
N LYS A 291 0.50 25.07 -6.08
CA LYS A 291 0.81 24.33 -4.85
C LYS A 291 1.09 22.84 -5.08
N SER A 292 1.01 22.37 -6.35
CA SER A 292 1.14 20.94 -6.68
C SER A 292 2.59 20.45 -6.70
N LEU A 293 2.78 19.14 -6.57
CA LEU A 293 4.07 18.48 -6.70
C LEU A 293 4.65 18.66 -8.11
N SER A 294 3.83 18.50 -9.16
CA SER A 294 4.28 18.64 -10.55
C SER A 294 4.77 20.05 -10.85
N TYR A 295 4.02 21.08 -10.43
CA TYR A 295 4.46 22.44 -10.61
C TYR A 295 5.72 22.78 -9.80
N TYR A 296 5.84 22.25 -8.58
CA TYR A 296 7.08 22.36 -7.82
C TYR A 296 8.28 21.81 -8.62
N ALA A 297 8.14 20.63 -9.23
CA ALA A 297 9.19 20.03 -10.05
C ALA A 297 9.52 20.89 -11.27
N VAL A 298 8.52 21.44 -11.97
CA VAL A 298 8.67 22.39 -13.07
C VAL A 298 9.48 23.62 -12.62
N ARG A 299 9.19 24.17 -11.47
CA ARG A 299 9.94 25.32 -10.90
C ARG A 299 11.36 24.96 -10.49
N GLN A 300 11.68 23.68 -10.27
CA GLN A 300 13.06 23.20 -10.08
C GLN A 300 13.78 22.91 -11.42
N GLY A 301 13.18 23.29 -12.57
CA GLY A 301 13.74 23.04 -13.90
C GLY A 301 13.68 21.58 -14.32
N LYS A 302 12.77 20.78 -13.76
CA LYS A 302 12.56 19.38 -14.11
C LYS A 302 11.33 19.23 -15.00
N ALA A 303 11.40 18.36 -16.02
CA ALA A 303 10.19 17.94 -16.71
C ALA A 303 9.28 17.20 -15.73
N ALA A 304 7.99 17.56 -15.71
CA ALA A 304 7.03 16.92 -14.82
C ALA A 304 5.67 16.77 -15.49
N PHE A 305 5.02 15.63 -15.22
CA PHE A 305 3.71 15.26 -15.76
C PHE A 305 2.85 14.67 -14.66
N GLY A 306 1.59 15.15 -14.56
CA GLY A 306 0.53 14.47 -13.83
C GLY A 306 -0.13 13.44 -14.74
N LEU A 307 -0.21 12.19 -14.30
CA LEU A 307 -0.85 11.13 -15.06
C LEU A 307 -2.17 10.77 -14.39
N GLU A 308 -3.28 10.93 -15.10
CA GLU A 308 -4.62 10.80 -14.54
C GLU A 308 -5.37 9.63 -15.16
N ALA A 309 -5.62 8.57 -14.39
CA ALA A 309 -6.58 7.55 -14.77
C ALA A 309 -7.99 7.91 -14.25
N SER A 310 -9.04 7.49 -14.96
CA SER A 310 -10.41 7.82 -14.54
C SER A 310 -10.85 7.03 -13.29
N LYS A 311 -11.42 7.72 -12.30
CA LYS A 311 -12.07 7.09 -11.11
C LYS A 311 -13.28 6.24 -11.47
N GLU A 312 -13.81 6.36 -12.69
CA GLU A 312 -14.91 5.54 -13.20
C GLU A 312 -14.48 4.08 -13.50
N PHE A 313 -13.18 3.79 -13.46
CA PHE A 313 -12.63 2.47 -13.71
C PHE A 313 -12.42 1.66 -12.42
N PRO A 314 -12.45 0.32 -12.49
CA PRO A 314 -11.90 -0.52 -11.43
C PRO A 314 -10.39 -0.33 -11.31
N VAL A 315 -9.84 -0.63 -10.14
CA VAL A 315 -8.43 -0.32 -9.79
C VAL A 315 -7.43 -0.93 -10.78
N GLU A 316 -7.64 -2.16 -11.22
CA GLU A 316 -6.79 -2.85 -12.19
C GLU A 316 -6.76 -2.15 -13.55
N LEU A 317 -7.87 -1.56 -13.98
CA LEU A 317 -7.93 -0.80 -15.23
C LEU A 317 -7.28 0.59 -15.09
N ARG A 318 -7.41 1.24 -13.92
CA ARG A 318 -6.66 2.47 -13.62
C ARG A 318 -5.16 2.20 -13.65
N ALA A 319 -4.70 1.16 -12.94
CA ALA A 319 -3.30 0.77 -12.90
C ALA A 319 -2.76 0.39 -14.30
N TYR A 320 -3.59 -0.26 -15.13
CA TYR A 320 -3.26 -0.53 -16.53
C TYR A 320 -2.96 0.74 -17.33
N TYR A 321 -3.84 1.77 -17.24
CA TYR A 321 -3.62 3.02 -17.96
C TYR A 321 -2.43 3.80 -17.40
N HIS A 322 -2.25 3.83 -16.08
CA HIS A 322 -1.05 4.40 -15.47
C HIS A 322 0.22 3.75 -15.98
N LEU A 323 0.31 2.42 -15.97
CA LEU A 323 1.48 1.70 -16.46
C LEU A 323 1.68 1.93 -17.97
N SER A 324 0.60 2.01 -18.75
CA SER A 324 0.70 2.32 -20.19
C SER A 324 1.33 3.69 -20.42
N MET A 325 0.91 4.72 -19.68
CA MET A 325 1.51 6.05 -19.73
C MET A 325 2.95 6.08 -19.22
N VAL A 326 3.21 5.46 -18.07
CA VAL A 326 4.56 5.36 -17.49
C VAL A 326 5.52 4.69 -18.46
N GLU A 327 5.15 3.55 -19.06
CA GLU A 327 5.98 2.86 -20.06
C GLU A 327 6.26 3.74 -21.28
N GLY A 328 5.28 4.53 -21.73
CA GLY A 328 5.47 5.52 -22.81
C GLY A 328 6.56 6.55 -22.46
N PHE A 329 6.47 7.15 -21.27
CA PHE A 329 7.50 8.09 -20.78
C PHE A 329 8.86 7.41 -20.55
N LEU A 330 8.91 6.19 -20.01
CA LEU A 330 10.16 5.46 -19.81
C LEU A 330 10.89 5.20 -21.14
N ARG A 331 10.16 4.73 -22.18
CA ARG A 331 10.75 4.52 -23.53
C ARG A 331 11.30 5.81 -24.10
N ARG A 332 10.57 6.91 -23.99
CA ARG A 332 11.00 8.22 -24.46
C ARG A 332 12.19 8.78 -23.67
N ALA A 333 12.27 8.43 -22.37
CA ALA A 333 13.42 8.76 -21.53
C ALA A 333 14.66 7.87 -21.80
N GLY A 334 14.58 6.92 -22.74
CA GLY A 334 15.66 5.98 -23.05
C GLY A 334 15.82 4.87 -22.02
N VAL A 335 14.80 4.60 -21.20
CA VAL A 335 14.81 3.52 -20.21
C VAL A 335 14.34 2.23 -20.87
N ARG A 336 15.19 1.19 -20.82
CA ARG A 336 14.84 -0.17 -21.27
C ARG A 336 14.47 -1.05 -20.08
N PHE A 337 13.35 -1.73 -20.18
CA PHE A 337 12.79 -2.52 -19.09
C PHE A 337 12.13 -3.81 -19.58
N LYS A 338 11.98 -4.76 -18.66
CA LYS A 338 11.11 -5.94 -18.77
C LYS A 338 10.14 -5.98 -17.62
N ARG A 339 8.99 -6.60 -17.80
CA ARG A 339 8.04 -6.94 -16.75
C ARG A 339 7.69 -8.43 -16.83
N ASP A 340 7.35 -9.00 -15.70
CA ASP A 340 7.06 -10.44 -15.57
C ASP A 340 5.56 -10.78 -15.66
N PHE A 341 4.75 -9.84 -16.18
CA PHE A 341 3.30 -10.01 -16.39
C PHE A 341 2.85 -9.35 -17.71
N SER A 342 1.68 -9.73 -18.20
CA SER A 342 1.08 -9.12 -19.39
C SER A 342 0.45 -7.78 -19.06
N LEU A 343 0.76 -6.69 -19.81
CA LEU A 343 0.11 -5.39 -19.66
C LEU A 343 -1.28 -5.43 -20.32
N THR A 344 -2.20 -6.06 -19.63
CA THR A 344 -3.63 -6.10 -19.89
C THR A 344 -4.36 -5.86 -18.57
N PRO A 345 -5.61 -5.38 -18.56
CA PRO A 345 -6.35 -5.22 -17.30
C PRO A 345 -6.38 -6.48 -16.45
N GLN A 346 -6.56 -7.65 -17.06
CA GLN A 346 -6.52 -8.94 -16.37
C GLN A 346 -5.13 -9.23 -15.80
N GLY A 347 -4.08 -9.13 -16.61
CA GLY A 347 -2.69 -9.43 -16.18
C GLY A 347 -2.23 -8.47 -15.06
N VAL A 348 -2.62 -7.18 -15.12
CA VAL A 348 -2.40 -6.21 -14.04
C VAL A 348 -3.13 -6.64 -12.77
N GLY A 349 -4.41 -7.03 -12.87
CA GLY A 349 -5.18 -7.52 -11.73
C GLY A 349 -4.58 -8.78 -11.09
N GLU A 350 -4.09 -9.72 -11.89
CA GLU A 350 -3.37 -10.92 -11.42
C GLU A 350 -2.06 -10.55 -10.74
N ALA A 351 -1.26 -9.65 -11.33
CA ALA A 351 0.01 -9.19 -10.77
C ALA A 351 -0.15 -8.43 -9.44
N LEU A 352 -1.23 -7.66 -9.27
CA LEU A 352 -1.55 -7.00 -8.00
C LEU A 352 -1.88 -7.98 -6.89
N ARG A 353 -2.52 -9.11 -7.20
CA ARG A 353 -2.91 -10.14 -6.23
C ARG A 353 -1.84 -11.20 -5.98
N ALA A 354 -0.83 -11.30 -6.86
CA ALA A 354 0.20 -12.32 -6.75
C ALA A 354 1.32 -11.93 -5.78
N ASN A 355 1.91 -12.97 -5.16
CA ASN A 355 3.08 -12.86 -4.28
C ASN A 355 2.84 -11.91 -3.10
N LEU A 356 1.65 -12.00 -2.50
CA LEU A 356 1.34 -11.29 -1.27
C LEU A 356 1.81 -12.12 -0.07
N GLY A 357 2.60 -11.53 0.80
CA GLY A 357 3.10 -12.22 1.99
C GLY A 357 3.59 -11.24 3.05
N VAL A 358 3.66 -11.73 4.26
CA VAL A 358 4.24 -11.04 5.40
C VAL A 358 5.14 -11.99 6.18
N SER A 359 6.27 -11.49 6.61
CA SER A 359 7.25 -12.21 7.42
C SER A 359 7.45 -11.51 8.74
N PHE A 360 7.66 -12.28 9.82
CA PHE A 360 7.94 -11.82 11.17
C PHE A 360 9.15 -12.57 11.72
N ALA A 361 9.68 -12.08 12.84
CA ALA A 361 10.74 -12.74 13.59
C ALA A 361 11.91 -13.18 12.69
N GLU A 362 12.49 -12.22 11.95
CA GLU A 362 13.63 -12.49 11.07
C GLU A 362 13.39 -13.65 10.09
N ASN A 363 12.19 -13.67 9.51
CA ASN A 363 11.69 -14.69 8.59
C ASN A 363 11.39 -16.07 9.21
N ARG A 364 11.38 -16.20 10.54
CA ARG A 364 11.00 -17.45 11.22
C ARG A 364 9.49 -17.75 11.13
N VAL A 365 8.69 -16.72 10.80
CA VAL A 365 7.25 -16.82 10.55
C VAL A 365 6.96 -16.15 9.22
N PHE A 366 6.48 -16.92 8.26
CA PHE A 366 6.00 -16.39 6.97
C PHE A 366 4.55 -16.78 6.74
N LEU A 367 3.73 -15.82 6.30
CA LEU A 367 2.34 -16.03 5.92
C LEU A 367 2.12 -15.58 4.48
N PRO A 368 1.83 -16.49 3.53
CA PRO A 368 1.27 -16.10 2.24
C PRO A 368 -0.15 -15.60 2.46
N LEU A 369 -0.52 -14.53 1.76
CA LEU A 369 -1.78 -13.83 1.96
C LEU A 369 -2.78 -14.01 0.81
N GLU A 370 -2.38 -14.71 -0.25
CA GLU A 370 -3.31 -15.18 -1.25
C GLU A 370 -4.27 -16.18 -0.61
N ASP A 371 -5.55 -15.94 -0.72
CA ASP A 371 -6.62 -16.77 -0.14
C ASP A 371 -6.54 -16.97 1.40
N VAL A 372 -5.84 -16.09 2.11
CA VAL A 372 -5.73 -16.16 3.57
C VAL A 372 -7.10 -16.03 4.26
N ARG A 373 -7.27 -16.72 5.38
CA ARG A 373 -8.48 -16.58 6.22
C ARG A 373 -8.63 -15.16 6.76
N PRO A 374 -9.87 -14.70 7.03
CA PRO A 374 -10.10 -13.39 7.64
C PRO A 374 -9.42 -13.19 8.99
N THR A 375 -9.16 -14.29 9.71
CA THR A 375 -8.49 -14.27 11.01
C THR A 375 -7.54 -15.47 11.14
N ILE A 376 -6.31 -15.18 11.59
CA ILE A 376 -5.30 -16.18 11.99
C ILE A 376 -5.18 -16.12 13.52
N ASN A 377 -5.67 -17.16 14.19
CA ASN A 377 -5.64 -17.24 15.64
C ASN A 377 -4.32 -17.84 16.15
N TYR A 378 -3.86 -17.36 17.30
CA TYR A 378 -2.73 -17.89 18.06
C TYR A 378 -1.48 -18.08 17.21
N LEU A 379 -1.12 -17.05 16.44
CA LEU A 379 0.15 -17.04 15.69
C LEU A 379 1.28 -16.72 16.66
N PRO A 380 2.28 -17.61 16.83
CA PRO A 380 3.42 -17.33 17.69
C PRO A 380 4.23 -16.15 17.14
N LEU A 381 4.40 -15.11 17.95
CA LEU A 381 5.18 -13.91 17.63
C LEU A 381 6.05 -13.51 18.83
N PRO A 382 7.19 -12.82 18.61
CA PRO A 382 8.08 -12.37 19.66
C PRO A 382 7.41 -11.48 20.70
N LYS A 383 7.67 -11.71 22.00
CA LYS A 383 7.28 -10.78 23.07
C LYS A 383 8.05 -9.46 22.99
N GLY A 384 7.40 -8.38 23.42
CA GLY A 384 8.08 -7.11 23.76
C GLY A 384 8.48 -6.22 22.58
N SER A 385 8.24 -6.61 21.34
CA SER A 385 8.41 -5.74 20.18
C SER A 385 7.14 -5.76 19.35
N PRO A 386 6.62 -4.60 18.91
CA PRO A 386 5.70 -4.61 17.80
C PRO A 386 6.43 -5.35 16.68
N ALA A 387 5.88 -6.47 16.26
CA ALA A 387 6.55 -7.41 15.36
C ALA A 387 7.11 -6.64 14.15
N ARG A 388 8.45 -6.56 14.03
CA ARG A 388 9.09 -6.04 12.82
C ARG A 388 8.67 -6.93 11.67
N ALA A 389 7.62 -6.49 10.99
CA ALA A 389 7.06 -7.22 9.88
C ALA A 389 7.71 -6.76 8.58
N VAL A 390 8.14 -7.72 7.77
CA VAL A 390 8.59 -7.46 6.40
C VAL A 390 7.45 -7.83 5.46
N THR A 391 6.99 -6.88 4.68
CA THR A 391 5.89 -7.07 3.74
C THR A 391 6.40 -7.20 2.30
N SER A 392 5.71 -8.00 1.49
CA SER A 392 6.11 -8.25 0.09
C SER A 392 5.83 -7.08 -0.86
N LYS A 393 5.04 -6.09 -0.44
CA LYS A 393 4.69 -4.92 -1.25
C LYS A 393 4.82 -3.63 -0.43
N PRO A 394 5.29 -2.53 -1.02
CA PRO A 394 5.53 -1.27 -0.31
C PRO A 394 4.26 -0.55 0.19
N ILE A 395 3.08 -0.95 -0.29
CA ILE A 395 1.79 -0.45 0.18
C ILE A 395 1.11 -1.36 1.20
N MET A 396 1.83 -2.37 1.70
CA MET A 396 1.34 -3.22 2.78
C MET A 396 1.86 -2.72 4.12
N ALA A 397 1.03 -2.86 5.15
CA ALA A 397 1.39 -2.54 6.53
C ALA A 397 0.79 -3.57 7.50
N VAL A 398 1.50 -3.80 8.60
CA VAL A 398 0.99 -4.53 9.77
C VAL A 398 0.81 -3.51 10.87
N LEU A 399 -0.41 -3.31 11.33
CA LEU A 399 -0.77 -2.27 12.29
C LEU A 399 -1.63 -2.87 13.42
N PRO A 400 -1.61 -2.29 14.63
CA PRO A 400 -2.60 -2.60 15.65
C PRO A 400 -4.02 -2.41 15.09
N CYS A 401 -4.91 -3.35 15.37
CA CYS A 401 -6.31 -3.21 14.97
C CYS A 401 -6.99 -2.14 15.82
N ARG A 402 -7.85 -1.30 15.22
CA ARG A 402 -8.69 -0.37 15.99
C ARG A 402 -9.53 -1.15 17.01
N ASP A 403 -9.63 -0.61 18.22
CA ASP A 403 -10.46 -1.13 19.32
C ASP A 403 -10.08 -2.57 19.77
N ARG A 404 -8.89 -3.04 19.41
CA ARG A 404 -8.39 -4.38 19.72
C ARG A 404 -6.87 -4.37 19.91
N ASP A 405 -6.39 -3.74 20.97
CA ASP A 405 -4.98 -3.43 21.26
C ASP A 405 -4.01 -4.63 21.24
N ARG A 406 -4.53 -5.85 21.24
CA ARG A 406 -3.73 -7.07 21.20
C ARG A 406 -3.74 -7.79 19.86
N GLU A 407 -4.45 -7.27 18.87
CA GLU A 407 -4.60 -7.88 17.56
C GLU A 407 -3.88 -7.03 16.49
N LEU A 408 -3.33 -7.70 15.49
CA LEU A 408 -2.65 -7.06 14.37
C LEU A 408 -3.49 -7.18 13.10
N CYS A 409 -3.67 -6.06 12.40
CA CYS A 409 -4.34 -6.00 11.12
C CYS A 409 -3.30 -5.91 9.99
N ILE A 410 -3.34 -6.84 9.03
CA ILE A 410 -2.52 -6.76 7.82
C ILE A 410 -3.30 -6.00 6.76
N HIS A 411 -2.73 -4.88 6.31
CA HIS A 411 -3.28 -4.03 5.28
C HIS A 411 -2.58 -4.23 3.94
N TYR A 412 -3.33 -4.13 2.85
CA TYR A 412 -2.86 -3.94 1.49
C TYR A 412 -3.54 -2.69 0.92
N GLY A 413 -2.79 -1.60 0.86
CA GLY A 413 -3.39 -0.30 0.68
C GLY A 413 -4.43 -0.03 1.79
N ASN A 414 -5.63 0.34 1.39
CA ASN A 414 -6.74 0.64 2.32
C ASN A 414 -7.58 -0.58 2.73
N ARG A 415 -7.20 -1.79 2.31
CA ARG A 415 -7.95 -3.02 2.61
C ARG A 415 -7.27 -3.79 3.72
N THR A 416 -7.99 -4.16 4.76
CA THR A 416 -7.56 -5.18 5.71
C THR A 416 -7.69 -6.55 5.04
N ILE A 417 -6.58 -7.26 4.90
CA ILE A 417 -6.51 -8.59 4.28
C ILE A 417 -6.87 -9.66 5.30
N THR A 418 -6.25 -9.61 6.47
CA THR A 418 -6.47 -10.56 7.56
C THR A 418 -6.15 -9.89 8.89
N LEU A 419 -6.72 -10.47 9.95
CA LEU A 419 -6.46 -10.13 11.32
C LEU A 419 -5.64 -11.26 11.96
N ILE A 420 -4.60 -10.90 12.70
CA ILE A 420 -3.80 -11.83 13.48
C ILE A 420 -4.14 -11.66 14.96
N LYS A 421 -4.43 -12.78 15.64
CA LYS A 421 -4.42 -12.87 17.09
C LYS A 421 -3.11 -13.49 17.54
N PRO A 422 -2.15 -12.68 18.00
CA PRO A 422 -0.85 -13.20 18.37
C PRO A 422 -0.89 -14.08 19.61
N ASP A 423 -0.01 -15.08 19.63
CA ASP A 423 0.44 -15.79 20.82
C ASP A 423 1.87 -15.32 21.11
N TRP A 424 2.01 -14.35 22.02
CA TRP A 424 3.29 -13.72 22.32
C TRP A 424 4.22 -14.66 23.06
N ARG A 425 5.37 -15.02 22.46
CA ARG A 425 6.32 -16.01 22.95
C ARG A 425 7.74 -15.45 23.11
N GLU A 426 8.50 -16.02 24.05
CA GLU A 426 9.94 -15.93 24.00
C GLU A 426 10.47 -16.70 22.80
N MET A 427 11.54 -16.20 22.18
CA MET A 427 12.14 -16.83 21.00
C MET A 427 13.34 -17.70 21.40
N ASP A 428 13.50 -18.82 20.72
CA ASP A 428 14.72 -19.63 20.70
C ASP A 428 15.38 -19.53 19.31
N HIS A 429 16.64 -19.13 19.28
CA HIS A 429 17.40 -18.95 18.03
C HIS A 429 18.45 -20.07 17.82
N SER A 430 18.44 -21.12 18.62
CA SER A 430 19.42 -22.20 18.53
C SER A 430 19.19 -23.19 17.40
N LEU A 431 18.04 -23.10 16.71
CA LEU A 431 17.68 -23.91 15.53
C LEU A 431 17.22 -23.00 14.39
N GLU A 432 17.70 -23.24 13.17
CA GLU A 432 17.37 -22.45 11.97
C GLU A 432 16.47 -23.22 10.97
N ALA A 433 16.53 -24.54 11.02
CA ALA A 433 15.85 -25.42 10.07
C ALA A 433 15.57 -26.77 10.69
N VAL A 434 14.62 -27.51 10.15
CA VAL A 434 14.30 -28.87 10.54
C VAL A 434 14.56 -29.84 9.40
N ARG A 435 14.92 -31.10 9.72
CA ARG A 435 14.99 -32.17 8.74
C ARG A 435 13.61 -32.81 8.60
N VAL A 436 13.19 -33.02 7.37
CA VAL A 436 11.88 -33.61 7.05
C VAL A 436 12.04 -34.70 5.98
N THR A 437 11.12 -35.65 5.96
CA THR A 437 10.90 -36.54 4.81
C THR A 437 9.58 -36.15 4.16
N VAL A 438 9.61 -35.67 2.92
CA VAL A 438 8.44 -35.26 2.12
C VAL A 438 8.27 -36.22 0.97
N ASP A 439 7.14 -36.92 0.91
CA ASP A 439 6.82 -37.86 -0.19
C ASP A 439 7.98 -38.81 -0.49
N GLY A 440 8.64 -39.32 0.58
CA GLY A 440 9.76 -40.24 0.53
C GLY A 440 11.15 -39.62 0.28
N ARG A 441 11.27 -38.27 0.21
CA ARG A 441 12.55 -37.58 0.02
C ARG A 441 12.93 -36.81 1.27
N GLU A 442 14.18 -36.93 1.69
CA GLU A 442 14.72 -36.11 2.80
C GLU A 442 15.13 -34.74 2.30
N GLU A 443 14.77 -33.72 3.08
CA GLU A 443 15.24 -32.35 2.87
C GLU A 443 15.34 -31.59 4.20
N VAL A 444 16.10 -30.47 4.17
CA VAL A 444 16.22 -29.52 5.26
C VAL A 444 15.37 -28.30 4.95
N VAL A 445 14.39 -28.01 5.82
CA VAL A 445 13.43 -26.93 5.64
C VAL A 445 13.74 -25.81 6.62
N PRO A 446 14.22 -24.66 6.16
CA PRO A 446 14.35 -23.46 6.98
C PRO A 446 12.98 -22.99 7.49
N PHE A 447 12.96 -22.34 8.65
CA PHE A 447 11.76 -21.66 9.10
C PHE A 447 11.31 -20.58 8.10
N GLY A 448 10.01 -20.24 8.11
CA GLY A 448 9.42 -19.31 7.17
C GLY A 448 9.16 -19.86 5.75
N ARG A 449 9.39 -21.15 5.51
CA ARG A 449 9.16 -21.78 4.20
C ARG A 449 7.73 -22.29 4.06
N VAL A 450 7.27 -22.35 2.82
CA VAL A 450 6.08 -23.13 2.41
C VAL A 450 6.58 -24.38 1.70
N LEU A 451 6.21 -25.54 2.21
CA LEU A 451 6.58 -26.85 1.72
C LEU A 451 5.40 -27.48 1.00
N ASP A 452 5.56 -27.78 -0.27
CA ASP A 452 4.53 -28.48 -1.05
C ASP A 452 4.59 -29.98 -0.79
N VAL A 453 3.44 -30.56 -0.40
CA VAL A 453 3.28 -31.97 -0.01
C VAL A 453 2.20 -32.60 -0.88
N ALA A 454 2.53 -33.70 -1.57
CA ALA A 454 1.58 -34.45 -2.36
C ALA A 454 0.80 -35.45 -1.50
N GLU A 455 1.48 -36.23 -0.67
CA GLU A 455 0.88 -37.32 0.10
C GLU A 455 1.17 -37.20 1.60
N THR A 456 2.45 -37.15 1.98
CA THR A 456 2.86 -37.23 3.38
C THR A 456 4.13 -36.46 3.67
N VAL A 457 4.21 -35.92 4.88
CA VAL A 457 5.45 -35.35 5.41
C VAL A 457 5.68 -35.88 6.82
N ARG A 458 6.95 -36.05 7.19
CA ARG A 458 7.40 -36.44 8.52
C ARG A 458 8.50 -35.48 8.95
N VAL A 459 8.35 -34.84 10.09
CA VAL A 459 9.40 -34.00 10.71
C VAL A 459 10.27 -34.91 11.57
N HIS A 460 11.58 -34.96 11.31
CA HIS A 460 12.49 -35.77 12.11
C HIS A 460 12.61 -35.21 13.53
N PRO A 461 12.67 -36.07 14.56
CA PRO A 461 12.94 -35.63 15.92
C PRO A 461 14.26 -34.86 16.02
N GLN A 462 14.24 -33.78 16.78
CA GLN A 462 15.41 -32.96 17.07
C GLN A 462 15.52 -32.85 18.59
N GLU A 463 16.70 -33.18 19.14
CA GLU A 463 16.92 -33.20 20.60
C GLU A 463 16.61 -31.84 21.23
N GLY A 464 15.82 -31.88 22.31
CA GLY A 464 15.37 -30.70 23.04
C GLY A 464 14.23 -29.90 22.39
N PHE A 465 13.78 -30.30 21.19
CA PHE A 465 12.70 -29.63 20.47
C PHE A 465 11.46 -30.53 20.34
N ARG A 466 10.31 -29.89 20.32
CA ARG A 466 9.02 -30.52 20.02
C ARG A 466 8.36 -29.87 18.81
N VAL A 467 7.56 -30.63 18.09
CA VAL A 467 6.85 -30.23 16.89
C VAL A 467 5.35 -30.24 17.17
N ASN A 468 4.67 -29.15 16.80
CA ASN A 468 3.21 -29.04 16.84
C ASN A 468 2.68 -28.76 15.43
N ALA A 469 1.97 -29.70 14.85
CA ALA A 469 1.30 -29.56 13.55
C ALA A 469 -0.14 -29.04 13.80
N ILE A 470 -0.37 -27.76 13.56
CA ILE A 470 -1.61 -27.09 13.97
C ILE A 470 -2.81 -27.57 13.15
N GLY A 471 -3.74 -28.23 13.86
CA GLY A 471 -4.91 -28.87 13.26
C GLY A 471 -4.80 -30.38 13.12
N PHE A 472 -3.65 -30.96 13.41
CA PHE A 472 -3.43 -32.38 13.57
C PHE A 472 -3.62 -32.75 15.06
N ASP A 473 -4.33 -33.79 15.34
CA ASP A 473 -4.54 -34.28 16.71
C ASP A 473 -4.05 -35.71 16.83
N SER A 474 -2.87 -35.84 17.39
CA SER A 474 -2.25 -37.14 17.65
C SER A 474 -2.48 -37.64 19.11
N GLY A 475 -3.05 -36.81 19.97
CA GLY A 475 -3.08 -37.03 21.42
C GLY A 475 -1.70 -36.91 22.07
N ARG A 476 -0.64 -36.51 21.34
CA ARG A 476 0.73 -36.36 21.84
C ARG A 476 1.10 -34.89 21.99
N ARG A 477 2.07 -34.61 22.89
CA ARG A 477 2.61 -33.27 23.04
C ARG A 477 3.68 -32.92 21.98
N ASP A 478 4.27 -33.93 21.39
CA ASP A 478 5.28 -33.83 20.33
C ASP A 478 4.87 -34.73 19.16
N GLU A 479 4.75 -34.16 18.00
CA GLU A 479 4.33 -34.82 16.77
C GLU A 479 5.49 -35.08 15.82
N SER A 480 6.74 -34.92 16.31
CA SER A 480 7.93 -35.33 15.56
C SER A 480 7.90 -36.83 15.28
N GLY A 481 8.42 -37.23 14.14
CA GLY A 481 8.43 -38.63 13.69
C GLY A 481 7.08 -39.17 13.20
N LEU A 482 5.96 -38.48 13.38
CA LEU A 482 4.65 -38.93 12.89
C LEU A 482 4.43 -38.59 11.42
N PRO A 483 3.75 -39.47 10.66
CA PRO A 483 3.37 -39.16 9.28
C PRO A 483 2.18 -38.21 9.28
N LEU A 484 2.36 -37.01 8.72
CA LEU A 484 1.34 -35.99 8.58
C LEU A 484 0.75 -36.06 7.18
N ARG A 485 -0.56 -36.25 7.05
CA ARG A 485 -1.28 -36.32 5.78
C ARG A 485 -2.43 -35.31 5.79
N ARG A 486 -2.82 -34.82 4.61
CA ARG A 486 -3.91 -33.83 4.48
C ARG A 486 -5.20 -34.24 5.22
N LYS A 487 -5.60 -35.51 5.14
CA LYS A 487 -6.82 -36.04 5.75
C LYS A 487 -6.83 -35.99 7.28
N ASP A 488 -5.65 -35.92 7.90
CA ASP A 488 -5.47 -35.97 9.35
C ASP A 488 -5.58 -34.54 9.97
N PHE A 489 -5.65 -33.50 9.14
CA PHE A 489 -5.80 -32.11 9.59
C PHE A 489 -7.24 -31.63 9.54
N ALA A 490 -7.69 -31.00 10.61
CA ALA A 490 -8.97 -30.33 10.66
C ALA A 490 -8.93 -28.99 9.86
N PRO A 491 -9.75 -28.84 8.79
CA PRO A 491 -9.68 -27.68 7.87
C PRO A 491 -9.83 -26.33 8.54
N ARG A 492 -10.53 -26.25 9.68
CA ARG A 492 -10.74 -25.01 10.43
C ARG A 492 -9.45 -24.36 10.93
N PHE A 493 -8.35 -25.10 11.04
CA PHE A 493 -7.04 -24.61 11.49
C PHE A 493 -6.10 -24.23 10.36
N SER A 494 -6.52 -24.42 9.10
CA SER A 494 -5.70 -23.96 7.96
C SER A 494 -5.52 -22.46 7.95
N VAL A 495 -4.41 -22.01 7.38
CA VAL A 495 -4.11 -20.59 7.14
C VAL A 495 -4.95 -20.04 5.99
N ASP A 496 -5.18 -20.86 4.97
CA ASP A 496 -5.97 -20.52 3.78
C ASP A 496 -7.46 -20.87 3.93
N ARG A 497 -8.31 -20.26 3.11
CA ARG A 497 -9.75 -20.57 3.05
C ARG A 497 -10.02 -21.93 2.42
N GLY A 498 -9.13 -22.35 1.51
CA GLY A 498 -9.20 -23.65 0.82
C GLY A 498 -8.93 -24.84 1.73
N GLY A 499 -8.43 -24.63 2.95
CA GLY A 499 -8.14 -25.68 3.89
C GLY A 499 -6.98 -26.58 3.47
N THR A 500 -5.99 -26.03 2.79
CA THR A 500 -4.85 -26.77 2.23
C THR A 500 -3.51 -26.40 2.83
N LEU A 501 -3.44 -25.27 3.56
CA LEU A 501 -2.21 -24.70 4.09
C LEU A 501 -2.21 -24.75 5.62
N PHE A 502 -1.29 -25.50 6.23
CA PHE A 502 -1.24 -25.72 7.67
C PHE A 502 0.11 -25.34 8.26
N ARG A 503 0.11 -24.86 9.52
CA ARG A 503 1.33 -24.48 10.25
C ARG A 503 1.92 -25.70 10.94
N VAL A 504 3.23 -25.83 10.86
CA VAL A 504 4.03 -26.69 11.72
C VAL A 504 4.94 -25.81 12.54
N GLU A 505 4.73 -25.79 13.84
CA GLU A 505 5.39 -24.93 14.82
C GLU A 505 6.41 -25.76 15.60
N VAL A 506 7.61 -25.18 15.81
CA VAL A 506 8.70 -25.85 16.53
C VAL A 506 9.03 -25.04 17.78
N TYR A 507 9.19 -25.75 18.89
CA TYR A 507 9.43 -25.16 20.20
C TYR A 507 10.58 -25.86 20.92
N LYS A 508 11.36 -25.09 21.67
CA LYS A 508 12.29 -25.59 22.69
C LYS A 508 11.74 -25.24 24.06
N ASN A 509 11.29 -26.25 24.81
CA ASN A 509 10.51 -26.03 26.03
C ASN A 509 9.25 -25.18 25.77
N GLN A 510 9.21 -23.93 26.33
CA GLN A 510 8.13 -22.97 26.13
C GLN A 510 8.47 -21.88 25.08
N SER A 511 9.74 -21.81 24.65
CA SER A 511 10.20 -20.82 23.67
C SER A 511 9.91 -21.28 22.25
N PHE A 512 9.50 -20.35 21.42
CA PHE A 512 9.19 -20.60 20.02
C PHE A 512 10.45 -20.50 19.16
N ALA A 513 10.77 -21.55 18.41
CA ALA A 513 11.93 -21.57 17.52
C ALA A 513 11.60 -21.04 16.12
N GLY A 514 10.43 -21.36 15.60
CA GLY A 514 9.96 -20.96 14.28
C GLY A 514 8.85 -21.86 13.76
N LEU A 515 8.32 -21.53 12.59
CA LEU A 515 7.35 -22.35 11.90
C LEU A 515 7.68 -22.45 10.40
N PHE A 516 7.14 -23.47 9.79
CA PHE A 516 7.01 -23.58 8.33
C PHE A 516 5.59 -24.01 7.98
N LEU A 517 5.21 -23.91 6.73
CA LEU A 517 3.87 -24.22 6.27
C LEU A 517 3.86 -25.46 5.39
N LEU A 518 2.89 -26.33 5.57
CA LEU A 518 2.60 -27.46 4.68
C LEU A 518 1.47 -27.06 3.74
N ARG A 519 1.74 -27.11 2.43
CA ARG A 519 0.72 -26.92 1.41
C ARG A 519 0.40 -28.26 0.77
N PHE A 520 -0.76 -28.80 1.12
CA PHE A 520 -1.27 -30.03 0.53
C PHE A 520 -2.02 -29.72 -0.78
N ASN A 521 -1.35 -29.90 -1.93
CA ASN A 521 -1.95 -29.65 -3.24
C ASN A 521 -1.56 -30.75 -4.22
N ALA A 522 -2.46 -31.68 -4.50
CA ALA A 522 -2.22 -32.82 -5.36
C ALA A 522 -1.93 -32.47 -6.84
N LYS A 523 -2.28 -31.26 -7.29
CA LYS A 523 -2.13 -30.87 -8.70
C LYS A 523 -0.81 -30.18 -9.07
N ASN A 524 -0.07 -29.61 -8.10
CA ASN A 524 1.09 -28.77 -8.36
C ASN A 524 2.46 -29.39 -8.01
N ALA A 525 2.52 -30.59 -7.47
CA ALA A 525 3.77 -31.28 -7.15
C ALA A 525 4.68 -31.54 -8.37
N ARG A 526 4.14 -31.44 -9.59
CA ARG A 526 4.89 -31.58 -10.86
C ARG A 526 5.41 -30.27 -11.45
N LEU A 527 4.92 -29.09 -10.99
CA LEU A 527 5.26 -27.78 -11.57
C LEU A 527 6.16 -26.89 -10.69
N ALA A 528 6.38 -27.26 -9.44
CA ALA A 528 7.16 -26.46 -8.48
C ALA A 528 8.68 -26.69 -8.54
N LYS A 529 9.22 -27.17 -9.64
CA LYS A 529 10.67 -27.09 -9.89
C LYS A 529 11.01 -25.63 -10.25
N GLY A 530 11.40 -24.84 -9.25
CA GLY A 530 12.17 -23.61 -9.44
C GLY A 530 11.47 -22.27 -9.26
N ARG A 531 10.71 -22.02 -8.19
CA ARG A 531 10.40 -20.65 -7.78
C ARG A 531 10.69 -20.44 -6.29
N ALA A 532 11.85 -19.86 -6.03
CA ALA A 532 12.09 -19.15 -4.77
C ALA A 532 11.11 -17.97 -4.68
N ILE A 533 10.26 -17.94 -3.65
CA ILE A 533 9.17 -16.96 -3.51
C ILE A 533 9.63 -15.66 -2.84
N LEU A 534 10.90 -15.57 -2.43
CA LEU A 534 11.50 -14.31 -2.01
C LEU A 534 12.74 -14.04 -2.86
N PRO A 535 12.97 -12.81 -3.33
CA PRO A 535 14.25 -12.46 -3.87
C PRO A 535 15.30 -12.54 -2.75
N ASP A 536 16.40 -13.22 -2.97
CA ASP A 536 17.64 -13.05 -2.21
C ASP A 536 18.16 -11.63 -2.44
N ARG A 537 17.53 -10.64 -1.79
CA ARG A 537 18.10 -9.31 -1.64
C ARG A 537 17.97 -8.93 -0.17
N PRO A 538 19.09 -8.69 0.51
CA PRO A 538 19.06 -8.01 1.78
C PRO A 538 18.31 -6.70 1.58
N GLY A 539 17.44 -6.36 2.52
CA GLY A 539 16.80 -5.05 2.56
C GLY A 539 17.88 -3.96 2.47
N PRO A 540 17.56 -2.78 1.92
CA PRO A 540 18.54 -1.73 1.81
C PRO A 540 19.05 -1.40 3.20
N GLU A 541 20.31 -1.74 3.47
CA GLU A 541 21.04 -1.18 4.59
C GLU A 541 20.92 0.34 4.48
N SER A 542 20.33 0.96 5.48
CA SER A 542 20.35 2.40 5.67
C SER A 542 21.80 2.80 6.00
N LYS A 543 22.64 2.91 4.99
CA LYS A 543 23.86 3.69 5.12
C LYS A 543 23.46 5.15 5.03
N LEU A 544 23.16 5.73 6.18
CA LEU A 544 23.34 7.15 6.44
C LEU A 544 24.84 7.43 6.27
N GLY A 545 25.22 7.93 5.11
CA GLY A 545 26.46 8.63 4.88
C GLY A 545 26.09 10.08 4.63
N PHE A 546 26.69 10.97 5.43
CA PHE A 546 26.60 12.42 5.44
C PHE A 546 26.69 13.07 4.05
#